data_ce19c563b58e741ecd9ac3f076424587
#
_entry.id   ce19c563b58e741ecd9ac3f076424587
#
_cell.length_a   1.000
_cell.length_b   1.000
_cell.length_c   1.000
_cell.angle_alpha   90.00
_cell.angle_beta   90.00
_cell.angle_gamma   90.00
#
_symmetry.space_group_name_H-M   'P 1'
#
loop_
_entity.id
_entity.type
_entity.pdbx_description
1 polymer ?
#
loop_
_entity_poly.entity_id
_entity_poly.type
_entity_poly.pdbx_seq_one_letter_code
_entity_poly.pdbx_strand_id
1 'polypeptide(L)'
;MKSIPVSSILYFLLSLGVLFVNANTFTDSQIFPKWMFMFTGLGVIGCFFSFYLFRGKRFICNAKCCYYTVIISCFLQAGYGILQFFNILSSHSITYNVVGSFDNPAGFAGSLCAGLPFTFYFS
;
A
#
# COMPACT_ATOMS: atom_id res chain seq x y z
N MET A 1 -24.87 8.68 9.12
CA MET A 1 -23.70 8.11 8.43
C MET A 1 -22.61 9.17 8.42
N LYS A 2 -21.42 8.93 9.04
CA LYS A 2 -20.27 9.86 8.92
C LYS A 2 -19.68 9.67 7.52
N SER A 3 -19.65 10.73 6.73
CA SER A 3 -19.03 10.68 5.40
C SER A 3 -17.56 10.31 5.52
N ILE A 4 -17.14 9.29 4.78
CA ILE A 4 -15.72 8.91 4.70
C ILE A 4 -15.00 10.06 4.01
N PRO A 5 -13.94 10.63 4.59
CA PRO A 5 -13.23 11.73 3.97
C PRO A 5 -12.55 11.26 2.67
N VAL A 6 -12.66 12.06 1.62
CA VAL A 6 -12.09 11.76 0.29
C VAL A 6 -10.60 11.42 0.36
N SER A 7 -9.86 12.05 1.28
CA SER A 7 -8.45 11.75 1.53
C SER A 7 -8.19 10.29 1.89
N SER A 8 -9.05 9.70 2.73
CA SER A 8 -8.88 8.30 3.16
C SER A 8 -9.11 7.33 2.00
N ILE A 9 -10.05 7.65 1.11
CA ILE A 9 -10.28 6.88 -0.11
C ILE A 9 -9.06 6.96 -1.04
N LEU A 10 -8.48 8.15 -1.22
CA LEU A 10 -7.30 8.35 -2.05
C LEU A 10 -6.08 7.59 -1.50
N TYR A 11 -5.84 7.64 -0.18
CA TYR A 11 -4.76 6.85 0.45
C TYR A 11 -4.99 5.35 0.30
N PHE A 12 -6.22 4.89 0.45
CA PHE A 12 -6.56 3.48 0.27
C PHE A 12 -6.28 3.02 -1.17
N LEU A 13 -6.75 3.77 -2.17
CA LEU A 13 -6.52 3.47 -3.58
C LEU A 13 -5.03 3.50 -3.93
N LEU A 14 -4.27 4.47 -3.38
CA LEU A 14 -2.83 4.55 -3.58
C LEU A 14 -2.13 3.33 -3.00
N SER A 15 -2.45 2.93 -1.76
CA SER A 15 -1.82 1.77 -1.11
C SER A 15 -2.13 0.46 -1.84
N LEU A 16 -3.36 0.27 -2.32
CA LEU A 16 -3.72 -0.87 -3.15
C LEU A 16 -2.98 -0.85 -4.49
N GLY A 17 -2.93 0.32 -5.15
CA GLY A 17 -2.24 0.47 -6.43
C GLY A 17 -0.77 0.06 -6.34
N VAL A 18 -0.06 0.48 -5.29
CA VAL A 18 1.35 0.12 -5.07
C VAL A 18 1.58 -1.39 -5.02
N LEU A 19 0.63 -2.17 -4.50
CA LEU A 19 0.77 -3.64 -4.42
C LEU A 19 0.79 -4.30 -5.80
N PHE A 20 0.07 -3.74 -6.77
CA PHE A 20 -0.15 -4.37 -8.08
C PHE A 20 0.66 -3.76 -9.23
N VAL A 21 1.31 -2.61 -9.00
CA VAL A 21 2.11 -1.98 -10.05
C VAL A 21 3.36 -2.81 -10.34
N ASN A 22 3.50 -3.20 -11.60
CA ASN A 22 4.65 -3.89 -12.16
C ASN A 22 4.87 -3.38 -13.60
N ALA A 23 6.11 -3.16 -14.00
CA ALA A 23 6.43 -2.72 -15.35
C ALA A 23 7.75 -3.33 -15.84
N ASN A 24 7.66 -4.21 -16.83
CA ASN A 24 8.79 -4.94 -17.40
C ASN A 24 9.77 -4.07 -18.21
N THR A 25 9.48 -2.78 -18.36
CA THR A 25 10.31 -1.81 -19.08
C THR A 25 11.51 -1.31 -18.28
N PHE A 26 11.55 -1.53 -16.97
CA PHE A 26 12.62 -1.09 -16.09
C PHE A 26 13.60 -2.23 -15.78
N THR A 27 14.85 -1.88 -15.50
CA THR A 27 15.89 -2.83 -15.07
C THR A 27 15.48 -3.62 -13.84
N ASP A 28 14.74 -2.95 -12.92
CA ASP A 28 14.05 -3.57 -11.81
C ASP A 28 12.54 -3.40 -12.01
N SER A 29 11.91 -4.46 -12.50
CA SER A 29 10.49 -4.44 -12.88
C SER A 29 9.52 -4.33 -11.71
N GLN A 30 9.97 -4.62 -10.49
CA GLN A 30 9.11 -4.73 -9.32
C GLN A 30 9.24 -3.53 -8.37
N ILE A 31 10.47 -3.17 -8.01
CA ILE A 31 10.71 -2.17 -6.97
C ILE A 31 10.57 -0.76 -7.54
N PHE A 32 11.23 -0.48 -8.67
CA PHE A 32 11.27 0.87 -9.23
C PHE A 32 9.88 1.41 -9.62
N PRO A 33 9.01 0.67 -10.35
CA PRO A 33 7.67 1.14 -10.68
C PRO A 33 6.80 1.42 -9.44
N LYS A 34 6.94 0.63 -8.37
CA LYS A 34 6.21 0.84 -7.12
C LYS A 34 6.61 2.14 -6.44
N TRP A 35 7.92 2.43 -6.38
CA TRP A 35 8.42 3.69 -5.86
C TRP A 35 7.94 4.89 -6.68
N MET A 36 8.03 4.81 -8.00
CA MET A 36 7.53 5.85 -8.90
C MET A 36 6.03 6.11 -8.70
N PHE A 37 5.24 5.05 -8.64
CA PHE A 37 3.80 5.15 -8.41
C PHE A 37 3.48 5.77 -7.04
N MET A 38 4.18 5.33 -5.99
CA MET A 38 4.00 5.86 -4.64
C MET A 38 4.35 7.36 -4.56
N PHE A 39 5.51 7.78 -5.08
CA PHE A 39 5.93 9.19 -5.03
C PHE A 39 5.02 10.07 -5.88
N THR A 40 4.62 9.63 -7.07
CA THR A 40 3.68 10.36 -7.91
C THR A 40 2.32 10.52 -7.23
N GLY A 41 1.80 9.44 -6.64
CA GLY A 41 0.55 9.47 -5.91
C GLY A 41 0.59 10.37 -4.68
N LEU A 42 1.67 10.32 -3.89
CA LEU A 42 1.87 11.22 -2.75
C LEU A 42 1.98 12.68 -3.20
N GLY A 43 2.66 12.95 -4.33
CA GLY A 43 2.75 14.28 -4.92
C GLY A 43 1.38 14.83 -5.31
N VAL A 44 0.55 14.02 -5.98
CA VAL A 44 -0.83 14.41 -6.34
C VAL A 44 -1.66 14.69 -5.09
N ILE A 45 -1.61 13.83 -4.08
CA ILE A 45 -2.32 14.03 -2.81
C ILE A 45 -1.83 15.31 -2.12
N GLY A 46 -0.52 15.58 -2.12
CA GLY A 46 0.07 16.79 -1.58
C GLY A 46 -0.40 18.06 -2.29
N CYS A 47 -0.50 18.04 -3.62
CA CYS A 47 -1.05 19.15 -4.42
C CYS A 47 -2.53 19.40 -4.08
N PHE A 48 -3.34 18.34 -3.98
CA PHE A 48 -4.73 18.46 -3.54
C PHE A 48 -4.85 19.05 -2.14
N PHE A 49 -4.01 18.59 -1.20
CA PHE A 49 -3.97 19.10 0.16
C PHE A 49 -3.64 20.60 0.19
N SER A 50 -2.60 21.02 -0.54
CA SER A 50 -2.20 22.43 -0.66
C SER A 50 -3.32 23.29 -1.24
N PHE A 51 -3.99 22.81 -2.29
CA PHE A 51 -5.12 23.52 -2.90
C PHE A 51 -6.30 23.71 -1.93
N TYR A 52 -6.62 22.70 -1.10
CA TYR A 52 -7.67 22.82 -0.07
C TYR A 52 -7.29 23.82 1.02
N LEU A 53 -6.01 23.84 1.45
CA LEU A 53 -5.51 24.84 2.41
C LEU A 53 -5.62 26.26 1.86
N PHE A 54 -5.23 26.50 0.60
CA PHE A 54 -5.36 27.80 -0.04
C PHE A 54 -6.80 28.29 -0.11
N ARG A 55 -7.77 27.39 -0.20
CA ARG A 55 -9.20 27.73 -0.16
C ARG A 55 -9.77 27.92 1.26
N GLY A 56 -8.94 27.93 2.28
CA GLY A 56 -9.37 28.09 3.67
C GLY A 56 -10.22 26.93 4.21
N LYS A 57 -10.27 25.80 3.52
CA LYS A 57 -11.01 24.61 3.97
C LYS A 57 -10.12 23.76 4.85
N ARG A 58 -10.65 23.32 5.99
CA ARG A 58 -9.94 22.38 6.86
C ARG A 58 -9.95 20.98 6.23
N PHE A 59 -8.76 20.42 6.07
CA PHE A 59 -8.62 19.03 5.64
C PHE A 59 -8.81 18.12 6.85
N ILE A 60 -9.88 17.37 6.86
CA ILE A 60 -10.15 16.41 7.94
C ILE A 60 -9.54 15.06 7.51
N CYS A 61 -8.33 14.77 8.00
CA CYS A 61 -7.78 13.43 7.93
C CYS A 61 -8.30 12.63 9.12
N ASN A 62 -9.04 11.57 8.86
CA ASN A 62 -9.47 10.67 9.92
C ASN A 62 -8.37 9.61 10.13
N ALA A 63 -7.62 9.73 11.24
CA ALA A 63 -6.54 8.80 11.59
C ALA A 63 -7.02 7.33 11.58
N LYS A 64 -8.25 7.07 12.03
CA LYS A 64 -8.83 5.71 12.01
C LYS A 64 -8.90 5.14 10.60
N CYS A 65 -9.27 5.95 9.60
CA CYS A 65 -9.31 5.47 8.21
C CYS A 65 -7.91 5.14 7.68
N CYS A 66 -6.88 5.91 8.04
CA CYS A 66 -5.50 5.60 7.69
C CYS A 66 -5.05 4.28 8.31
N TYR A 67 -5.39 4.04 9.58
CA TYR A 67 -5.08 2.78 10.26
C TYR A 67 -5.76 1.58 9.59
N TYR A 68 -7.06 1.66 9.29
CA TYR A 68 -7.77 0.60 8.58
C TYR A 68 -7.15 0.34 7.20
N THR A 69 -6.72 1.37 6.50
CA THR A 69 -6.04 1.23 5.20
C THR A 69 -4.77 0.38 5.32
N VAL A 70 -3.93 0.66 6.32
CA VAL A 70 -2.70 -0.09 6.57
C VAL A 70 -3.01 -1.55 6.91
N ILE A 71 -3.96 -1.78 7.83
CA ILE A 71 -4.35 -3.14 8.25
C ILE A 71 -4.88 -3.95 7.06
N ILE A 72 -5.79 -3.37 6.26
CA ILE A 72 -6.35 -4.05 5.09
C ILE A 72 -5.26 -4.36 4.07
N SER A 73 -4.34 -3.42 3.80
CA SER A 73 -3.23 -3.63 2.88
C SER A 73 -2.32 -4.77 3.34
N CYS A 74 -1.99 -4.84 4.64
CA CYS A 74 -1.21 -5.93 5.21
C CYS A 74 -1.95 -7.27 5.14
N PHE A 75 -3.26 -7.27 5.37
CA PHE A 75 -4.08 -8.48 5.28
C PHE A 75 -4.12 -9.03 3.86
N LEU A 76 -4.30 -8.17 2.87
CA LEU A 76 -4.26 -8.56 1.45
C LEU A 76 -2.88 -9.09 1.06
N GLN A 77 -1.82 -8.45 1.53
CA GLN A 77 -0.46 -8.89 1.30
C GLN A 77 -0.17 -10.26 1.93
N ALA A 78 -0.64 -10.49 3.16
CA ALA A 78 -0.53 -11.79 3.82
C ALA A 78 -1.30 -12.88 3.07
N GLY A 79 -2.53 -12.58 2.64
CA GLY A 79 -3.34 -13.49 1.82
C GLY A 79 -2.65 -13.86 0.51
N TYR A 80 -2.04 -12.88 -0.16
CA TYR A 80 -1.25 -13.11 -1.37
C TYR A 80 -0.08 -14.06 -1.11
N GLY A 81 0.68 -13.86 -0.02
CA GLY A 81 1.78 -14.74 0.38
C GLY A 81 1.31 -16.17 0.72
N ILE A 82 0.15 -16.32 1.35
CA ILE A 82 -0.45 -17.64 1.64
C ILE A 82 -0.80 -18.37 0.33
N LEU A 83 -1.39 -17.68 -0.64
CA LEU A 83 -1.72 -18.26 -1.95
C LEU A 83 -0.45 -18.69 -2.71
N GLN A 84 0.65 -17.96 -2.60
CA GLN A 84 1.95 -18.37 -3.12
C GLN A 84 2.50 -19.60 -2.40
N PHE A 85 2.37 -19.66 -1.07
CA PHE A 85 2.83 -20.80 -0.28
C PHE A 85 2.15 -22.12 -0.72
N PHE A 86 0.85 -22.06 -1.02
CA PHE A 86 0.11 -23.21 -1.55
C PHE A 86 0.29 -23.42 -3.06
N ASN A 87 1.17 -22.68 -3.73
CA ASN A 87 1.41 -22.74 -5.18
C ASN A 87 0.15 -22.47 -6.03
N ILE A 88 -0.84 -21.77 -5.48
CA ILE A 88 -2.03 -21.31 -6.23
C ILE A 88 -1.65 -20.10 -7.11
N LEU A 89 -0.75 -19.25 -6.62
CA LEU A 89 -0.19 -18.13 -7.35
C LEU A 89 1.32 -18.33 -7.54
N SER A 90 1.82 -18.01 -8.74
CA SER A 90 3.27 -18.04 -9.01
C SER A 90 4.00 -16.94 -8.25
N SER A 91 5.16 -17.26 -7.71
CA SER A 91 6.09 -16.26 -7.19
C SER A 91 6.74 -15.47 -8.34
N HIS A 92 6.97 -14.18 -8.13
CA HIS A 92 7.74 -13.35 -9.07
C HIS A 92 9.26 -13.60 -8.92
N SER A 93 9.70 -14.21 -7.83
CA SER A 93 11.11 -14.51 -7.60
C SER A 93 11.46 -15.90 -8.12
N ILE A 94 12.63 -16.01 -8.76
CA ILE A 94 13.17 -17.30 -9.25
C ILE A 94 13.69 -18.13 -8.06
N THR A 95 14.13 -17.47 -6.99
CA THR A 95 14.80 -18.12 -5.86
C THR A 95 13.89 -18.39 -4.67
N TYR A 96 12.78 -17.65 -4.53
CA TYR A 96 11.92 -17.72 -3.36
C TYR A 96 10.47 -18.01 -3.74
N ASN A 97 9.86 -18.97 -3.07
CA ASN A 97 8.48 -19.37 -3.33
C ASN A 97 7.45 -18.38 -2.80
N VAL A 98 7.77 -17.67 -1.70
CA VAL A 98 6.87 -16.74 -1.04
C VAL A 98 7.53 -15.40 -0.87
N VAL A 99 7.09 -14.43 -1.63
CA VAL A 99 7.59 -13.04 -1.64
C VAL A 99 6.47 -12.00 -1.60
N GLY A 100 5.21 -12.44 -1.60
CA GLY A 100 4.08 -11.55 -1.73
C GLY A 100 4.13 -10.80 -3.08
N SER A 101 3.86 -9.51 -3.06
CA SER A 101 3.99 -8.64 -4.24
C SER A 101 5.40 -8.05 -4.41
N PHE A 102 6.41 -8.54 -3.67
CA PHE A 102 7.80 -8.11 -3.72
C PHE A 102 8.67 -9.13 -4.46
N ASP A 103 9.93 -8.78 -4.72
CA ASP A 103 10.91 -9.68 -5.34
C ASP A 103 11.65 -10.54 -4.32
N ASN A 104 11.63 -10.12 -3.05
CA ASN A 104 12.36 -10.78 -1.99
C ASN A 104 11.53 -10.92 -0.70
N PRO A 105 11.83 -11.93 0.13
CA PRO A 105 11.12 -12.17 1.38
C PRO A 105 11.28 -11.04 2.40
N ALA A 106 12.41 -10.30 2.37
CA ALA A 106 12.66 -9.22 3.32
C ALA A 106 11.70 -8.04 3.12
N GLY A 107 11.45 -7.64 1.85
CA GLY A 107 10.45 -6.62 1.53
C GLY A 107 9.04 -7.06 1.93
N PHE A 108 8.70 -8.33 1.68
CA PHE A 108 7.43 -8.91 2.09
C PHE A 108 7.26 -8.90 3.61
N ALA A 109 8.25 -9.42 4.35
CA ALA A 109 8.23 -9.42 5.82
C ALA A 109 8.17 -8.00 6.39
N GLY A 110 8.95 -7.06 5.85
CA GLY A 110 8.93 -5.65 6.25
C GLY A 110 7.55 -5.02 6.08
N SER A 111 6.85 -5.31 4.97
CA SER A 111 5.50 -4.81 4.73
C SER A 111 4.48 -5.32 5.75
N LEU A 112 4.58 -6.59 6.17
CA LEU A 112 3.72 -7.17 7.20
C LEU A 112 4.05 -6.62 8.58
N CYS A 113 5.36 -6.49 8.93
CA CYS A 113 5.80 -5.91 10.20
C CYS A 113 5.34 -4.47 10.38
N ALA A 114 5.27 -3.68 9.30
CA ALA A 114 4.76 -2.32 9.36
C ALA A 114 3.27 -2.24 9.80
N GLY A 115 2.50 -3.30 9.56
CA GLY A 115 1.09 -3.37 9.99
C GLY A 115 0.88 -3.79 11.45
N LEU A 116 1.84 -4.49 12.07
CA LEU A 116 1.68 -5.04 13.42
C LEU A 116 1.34 -3.99 14.50
N PRO A 117 2.02 -2.82 14.58
CA PRO A 117 1.68 -1.82 15.58
C PRO A 117 0.23 -1.35 15.51
N PHE A 118 -0.33 -1.31 14.30
CA PHE A 118 -1.71 -0.85 14.09
C PHE A 118 -2.74 -1.90 14.51
N THR A 119 -2.42 -3.19 14.45
CA THR A 119 -3.31 -4.24 14.94
C THR A 119 -3.39 -4.25 16.47
N PHE A 120 -2.28 -4.02 17.17
CA PHE A 120 -2.26 -3.93 18.63
C PHE A 120 -2.93 -2.68 19.18
N TYR A 121 -2.98 -1.59 18.43
CA TYR A 121 -3.63 -0.37 18.87
C TYR A 121 -5.16 -0.50 18.96
N PHE A 122 -5.77 -1.46 18.29
CA PHE A 122 -7.21 -1.69 18.25
C PHE A 122 -7.71 -2.88 19.10
N SER A 123 -6.81 -3.66 19.66
CA SER A 123 -7.16 -4.73 20.58
C SER A 123 -7.17 -4.23 22.03
#